data_cf98d7a8b82f37ab9f009b5ad1fcaaeb
#
_entry.id   cf98d7a8b82f37ab9f009b5ad1fcaaeb
#
_cell.length_a   1.000
_cell.length_b   1.000
_cell.length_c   1.000
_cell.angle_alpha   90.00
_cell.angle_beta   90.00
_cell.angle_gamma   90.00
#
_symmetry.space_group_name_H-M   'P 1'
#
loop_
_entity.id
_entity.type
_entity.pdbx_description
1 polymer ?
#
loop_
_entity_poly.entity_id
_entity_poly.type
_entity_poly.pdbx_seq_one_letter_code
_entity_poly.pdbx_strand_id
1 'polypeptide(L)'
;VEAGEYLWANKKDEIFYDKQKKDHFMNHMFHGYDMDRTMLRIGAMNMMNHRVESPFIEYRDSLSDQNPDKDKYSLILANPPFKGSLDADIVSADLLKVCKTKKTELLFLALFVRMLKVGGRCACIVPDGVLFGSSKAHKDIRKEIVENQRLEAVISMPSGVFKPYAGVSTAILIFTKTGHGGTDKVWFYDMKADGRSLDDKRSEVKENDIQDIIASF
;
A
#
# COMPACT_ATOMS: atom_id res chain seq x y z
N VAL A 1 0.81 5.07 -11.03
CA VAL A 1 0.17 5.52 -12.29
C VAL A 1 -1.31 5.79 -12.04
N GLU A 2 -2.13 4.79 -11.70
CA GLU A 2 -3.59 4.89 -11.55
C GLU A 2 -4.03 6.04 -10.62
N ALA A 3 -3.34 6.27 -9.51
CA ALA A 3 -3.63 7.41 -8.63
C ALA A 3 -3.44 8.75 -9.33
N GLY A 4 -2.43 8.87 -10.19
CA GLY A 4 -2.19 10.06 -11.01
C GLY A 4 -3.27 10.24 -12.07
N GLU A 5 -3.68 9.17 -12.76
CA GLU A 5 -4.76 9.21 -13.74
C GLU A 5 -6.10 9.56 -13.09
N TYR A 6 -6.38 9.03 -11.90
CA TYR A 6 -7.57 9.40 -11.13
C TYR A 6 -7.61 10.89 -10.80
N LEU A 7 -6.49 11.47 -10.35
CA LEU A 7 -6.39 12.91 -10.09
C LEU A 7 -6.54 13.73 -11.35
N TRP A 8 -5.94 13.29 -12.46
CA TRP A 8 -6.11 13.92 -13.76
C TRP A 8 -7.56 13.92 -14.22
N ALA A 9 -8.26 12.78 -14.09
CA ALA A 9 -9.64 12.67 -14.55
C ALA A 9 -10.63 13.48 -13.68
N ASN A 10 -10.39 13.57 -12.36
CA ASN A 10 -11.38 14.10 -11.42
C ASN A 10 -11.02 15.44 -10.80
N LYS A 11 -9.74 15.85 -10.83
CA LYS A 11 -9.21 17.04 -10.17
C LYS A 11 -8.33 17.92 -11.06
N LYS A 12 -8.39 17.71 -12.38
CA LYS A 12 -7.54 18.41 -13.34
C LYS A 12 -7.58 19.93 -13.15
N ASP A 13 -8.76 20.51 -13.13
CA ASP A 13 -8.91 21.96 -13.07
C ASP A 13 -8.40 22.52 -11.73
N GLU A 14 -8.69 21.84 -10.63
CA GLU A 14 -8.21 22.22 -9.29
C GLU A 14 -6.67 22.18 -9.20
N ILE A 15 -6.03 21.21 -9.86
CA ILE A 15 -4.58 21.03 -9.81
C ILE A 15 -3.88 21.94 -10.81
N PHE A 16 -4.34 22.03 -12.05
CA PHE A 16 -3.58 22.63 -13.15
C PHE A 16 -3.81 24.12 -13.34
N TYR A 17 -4.86 24.71 -12.78
CA TYR A 17 -5.01 26.17 -12.69
C TYR A 17 -4.21 26.79 -11.54
N ASP A 18 -3.77 26.01 -10.56
CA ASP A 18 -2.90 26.44 -9.48
C ASP A 18 -1.44 26.04 -9.78
N LYS A 19 -0.55 27.03 -9.91
CA LYS A 19 0.85 26.80 -10.25
C LYS A 19 1.57 25.93 -9.23
N GLN A 20 1.28 26.07 -7.92
CA GLN A 20 1.93 25.31 -6.87
C GLN A 20 1.42 23.86 -6.86
N LYS A 21 0.11 23.64 -7.00
CA LYS A 21 -0.47 22.30 -7.08
C LYS A 21 0.01 21.56 -8.33
N LYS A 22 0.10 22.26 -9.46
CA LYS A 22 0.64 21.70 -10.70
C LYS A 22 2.10 21.26 -10.54
N ASP A 23 2.94 22.13 -10.00
CA ASP A 23 4.35 21.82 -9.73
C ASP A 23 4.48 20.64 -8.76
N HIS A 24 3.68 20.63 -7.69
CA HIS A 24 3.66 19.50 -6.75
C HIS A 24 3.28 18.19 -7.46
N PHE A 25 2.23 18.16 -8.27
CA PHE A 25 1.80 16.98 -9.01
C PHE A 25 2.89 16.48 -9.96
N MET A 26 3.50 17.38 -10.72
CA MET A 26 4.50 17.04 -11.74
C MET A 26 5.84 16.57 -11.16
N ASN A 27 6.26 17.15 -10.02
CA ASN A 27 7.63 17.08 -9.57
C ASN A 27 7.82 16.55 -8.14
N HIS A 28 6.78 16.51 -7.29
CA HIS A 28 6.97 16.28 -5.86
C HIS A 28 6.00 15.30 -5.21
N MET A 29 4.95 14.90 -5.93
CA MET A 29 3.88 14.10 -5.34
C MET A 29 4.21 12.61 -5.24
N PHE A 30 4.85 12.06 -6.27
CA PHE A 30 4.99 10.62 -6.43
C PHE A 30 6.38 10.12 -6.05
N HIS A 31 6.43 9.28 -5.03
CA HIS A 31 7.66 8.66 -4.53
C HIS A 31 7.56 7.15 -4.60
N GLY A 32 8.65 6.50 -4.97
CA GLY A 32 8.76 5.04 -4.98
C GLY A 32 10.20 4.59 -4.80
N TYR A 33 10.36 3.42 -4.21
CA TYR A 33 11.66 2.81 -3.96
C TYR A 33 11.68 1.38 -4.47
N ASP A 34 12.76 0.99 -5.10
CA ASP A 34 13.01 -0.38 -5.51
C ASP A 34 14.52 -0.67 -5.45
N MET A 35 14.90 -1.94 -5.30
CA MET A 35 16.28 -2.39 -5.37
C MET A 35 16.67 -2.92 -6.76
N ASP A 36 15.67 -3.16 -7.63
CA ASP A 36 15.93 -3.58 -9.01
C ASP A 36 16.07 -2.35 -9.91
N ARG A 37 17.27 -2.17 -10.46
CA ARG A 37 17.58 -1.05 -11.35
C ARG A 37 16.73 -1.04 -12.63
N THR A 38 16.30 -2.20 -13.10
CA THR A 38 15.41 -2.31 -14.27
C THR A 38 14.02 -1.82 -13.92
N MET A 39 13.50 -2.23 -12.75
CA MET A 39 12.20 -1.76 -12.25
C MET A 39 12.20 -0.25 -12.00
N LEU A 40 13.30 0.31 -11.48
CA LEU A 40 13.42 1.77 -11.31
C LEU A 40 13.28 2.51 -12.64
N ARG A 41 13.94 2.03 -13.70
CA ARG A 41 13.86 2.64 -15.05
C ARG A 41 12.45 2.52 -15.63
N ILE A 42 11.87 1.31 -15.56
CA ILE A 42 10.51 1.06 -16.03
C ILE A 42 9.51 1.93 -15.26
N GLY A 43 9.64 2.00 -13.93
CA GLY A 43 8.80 2.80 -13.06
C GLY A 43 8.87 4.28 -13.41
N ALA A 44 10.07 4.85 -13.52
CA ALA A 44 10.26 6.24 -13.89
C ALA A 44 9.70 6.55 -15.29
N MET A 45 10.02 5.74 -16.29
CA MET A 45 9.49 5.91 -17.66
C MET A 45 7.97 5.80 -17.70
N ASN A 46 7.38 4.86 -16.97
CA ASN A 46 5.93 4.70 -16.89
C ASN A 46 5.27 5.93 -16.27
N MET A 47 5.81 6.47 -15.18
CA MET A 47 5.30 7.70 -14.56
C MET A 47 5.40 8.90 -15.51
N MET A 48 6.54 9.05 -16.20
CA MET A 48 6.74 10.13 -17.18
C MET A 48 5.74 10.03 -18.34
N ASN A 49 5.48 8.83 -18.86
CA ASN A 49 4.46 8.60 -19.88
C ASN A 49 3.03 8.97 -19.41
N HIS A 50 2.82 9.02 -18.09
CA HIS A 50 1.54 9.37 -17.45
C HIS A 50 1.60 10.75 -16.78
N ARG A 51 2.29 11.71 -17.41
CA ARG A 51 2.27 13.15 -17.09
C ARG A 51 2.97 13.55 -15.78
N VAL A 52 3.80 12.70 -15.22
CA VAL A 52 4.67 13.05 -14.08
C VAL A 52 6.05 13.38 -14.63
N GLU A 53 6.47 14.64 -14.59
CA GLU A 53 7.71 15.08 -15.23
C GLU A 53 8.95 14.58 -14.50
N SER A 54 8.95 14.62 -13.17
CA SER A 54 10.10 14.25 -12.34
C SER A 54 9.68 13.33 -11.18
N PRO A 55 9.36 12.05 -11.46
CA PRO A 55 8.98 11.11 -10.41
C PRO A 55 10.20 10.77 -9.53
N PHE A 56 10.01 10.77 -8.21
CA PHE A 56 11.02 10.32 -7.26
C PHE A 56 11.03 8.78 -7.15
N ILE A 57 11.59 8.11 -8.15
CA ILE A 57 11.77 6.66 -8.17
C ILE A 57 13.25 6.36 -7.94
N GLU A 58 13.60 5.91 -6.74
CA GLU A 58 14.98 5.83 -6.28
C GLU A 58 15.38 4.41 -5.88
N TYR A 59 16.69 4.10 -6.08
CA TYR A 59 17.27 2.88 -5.55
C TYR A 59 17.38 2.95 -4.04
N ARG A 60 16.65 2.07 -3.33
CA ARG A 60 16.70 2.01 -1.88
C ARG A 60 16.14 0.67 -1.36
N ASP A 61 16.83 0.10 -0.39
CA ASP A 61 16.24 -0.96 0.44
C ASP A 61 15.27 -0.33 1.45
N SER A 62 13.97 -0.55 1.19
CA SER A 62 12.90 0.06 1.96
C SER A 62 12.86 -0.39 3.43
N LEU A 63 13.33 -1.60 3.74
CA LEU A 63 13.24 -2.20 5.07
C LEU A 63 14.51 -2.04 5.91
N SER A 64 15.60 -1.57 5.32
CA SER A 64 16.88 -1.34 6.01
C SER A 64 16.98 0.07 6.58
N ASP A 65 18.07 0.34 7.31
CA ASP A 65 18.41 1.67 7.82
C ASP A 65 18.80 2.66 6.69
N GLN A 66 18.94 2.20 5.44
CA GLN A 66 19.09 3.07 4.26
C GLN A 66 17.82 3.90 3.98
N ASN A 67 16.68 3.50 4.52
CA ASN A 67 15.44 4.25 4.40
C ASN A 67 15.21 5.13 5.64
N PRO A 68 15.56 6.43 5.61
CA PRO A 68 15.38 7.33 6.74
C PRO A 68 13.96 7.90 6.84
N ASP A 69 13.08 7.59 5.88
CA ASP A 69 11.77 8.25 5.77
C ASP A 69 10.90 7.91 6.99
N LYS A 70 10.51 8.96 7.69
CA LYS A 70 9.64 8.94 8.86
C LYS A 70 8.73 10.16 8.82
N ASP A 71 7.45 9.98 9.12
CA ASP A 71 6.45 11.06 9.19
C ASP A 71 6.45 11.98 7.95
N LYS A 72 6.63 11.38 6.77
CA LYS A 72 6.89 12.10 5.51
C LYS A 72 5.71 12.14 4.56
N TYR A 73 4.94 11.05 4.47
CA TYR A 73 3.92 10.89 3.44
C TYR A 73 2.51 11.05 3.98
N SER A 74 1.64 11.69 3.19
CA SER A 74 0.22 11.83 3.51
C SER A 74 -0.63 10.66 2.99
N LEU A 75 -0.15 9.95 1.97
CA LEU A 75 -0.82 8.79 1.39
C LEU A 75 0.21 7.72 1.01
N ILE A 76 -0.09 6.49 1.37
CA ILE A 76 0.62 5.29 0.90
C ILE A 76 -0.38 4.38 0.20
N LEU A 77 -0.10 4.06 -1.06
CA LEU A 77 -0.80 3.03 -1.83
C LEU A 77 0.21 1.95 -2.17
N ALA A 78 0.02 0.74 -1.65
CA ALA A 78 1.05 -0.28 -1.77
C ALA A 78 0.48 -1.69 -2.02
N ASN A 79 1.19 -2.41 -2.88
CA ASN A 79 1.06 -3.85 -3.04
C ASN A 79 2.43 -4.48 -2.75
N PRO A 80 2.79 -4.64 -1.46
CA PRO A 80 4.09 -5.17 -1.06
C PRO A 80 4.19 -6.68 -1.38
N PRO A 81 5.41 -7.25 -1.35
CA PRO A 81 5.57 -8.69 -1.52
C PRO A 81 4.75 -9.48 -0.49
N PHE A 82 3.99 -10.48 -0.96
CA PHE A 82 3.11 -11.30 -0.11
C PHE A 82 3.87 -12.34 0.72
N LYS A 83 5.12 -12.60 0.37
CA LYS A 83 5.96 -13.60 1.02
C LYS A 83 7.43 -13.24 0.84
N GLY A 84 8.16 -13.32 1.92
CA GLY A 84 9.60 -13.12 1.92
C GLY A 84 10.15 -13.24 3.32
N SER A 85 11.47 -13.42 3.42
CA SER A 85 12.18 -13.45 4.70
C SER A 85 13.50 -12.73 4.56
N LEU A 86 13.77 -11.84 5.49
CA LEU A 86 15.02 -11.09 5.60
C LEU A 86 15.75 -11.46 6.89
N ASP A 87 17.07 -11.36 6.86
CA ASP A 87 17.84 -11.48 8.10
C ASP A 87 17.64 -10.24 8.97
N ALA A 88 17.47 -10.47 10.27
CA ALA A 88 17.15 -9.41 11.22
C ALA A 88 18.24 -8.31 11.25
N ASP A 89 19.48 -8.67 10.96
CA ASP A 89 20.62 -7.76 11.02
C ASP A 89 20.61 -6.69 9.91
N ILE A 90 19.85 -6.90 8.84
CA ILE A 90 19.69 -5.93 7.75
C ILE A 90 18.41 -5.10 7.87
N VAL A 91 17.49 -5.50 8.75
CA VAL A 91 16.22 -4.79 8.93
C VAL A 91 16.41 -3.65 9.92
N SER A 92 15.84 -2.49 9.59
CA SER A 92 15.85 -1.32 10.48
C SER A 92 15.33 -1.64 11.88
N ALA A 93 16.10 -1.26 12.89
CA ALA A 93 15.78 -1.51 14.30
C ALA A 93 14.42 -0.94 14.73
N ASP A 94 13.98 0.14 14.11
CA ASP A 94 12.67 0.76 14.40
C ASP A 94 11.50 -0.13 13.97
N LEU A 95 11.63 -0.82 12.85
CA LEU A 95 10.61 -1.77 12.38
C LEU A 95 10.54 -3.00 13.29
N LEU A 96 11.69 -3.48 13.75
CA LEU A 96 11.77 -4.63 14.66
C LEU A 96 11.21 -4.31 16.05
N LYS A 97 11.16 -3.04 16.48
CA LYS A 97 10.48 -2.62 17.71
C LYS A 97 8.96 -2.78 17.62
N VAL A 98 8.37 -2.56 16.43
CA VAL A 98 6.94 -2.72 16.20
C VAL A 98 6.56 -4.20 16.16
N CYS A 99 7.27 -4.98 15.35
CA CYS A 99 7.08 -6.43 15.29
C CYS A 99 8.39 -7.15 15.01
N LYS A 100 8.84 -7.97 15.96
CA LYS A 100 10.09 -8.74 15.83
C LYS A 100 9.87 -9.94 14.93
N THR A 101 10.23 -9.80 13.65
CA THR A 101 9.99 -10.80 12.62
C THR A 101 11.02 -10.72 11.49
N LYS A 102 11.14 -11.81 10.73
CA LYS A 102 11.86 -11.84 9.44
C LYS A 102 10.91 -11.75 8.24
N LYS A 103 9.60 -11.79 8.46
CA LYS A 103 8.57 -11.81 7.43
C LYS A 103 8.38 -10.44 6.81
N THR A 104 8.64 -10.32 5.51
CA THR A 104 8.59 -9.05 4.79
C THR A 104 7.20 -8.41 4.80
N GLU A 105 6.12 -9.19 4.68
CA GLU A 105 4.75 -8.71 4.68
C GLU A 105 4.36 -7.97 5.97
N LEU A 106 4.91 -8.39 7.13
CA LEU A 106 4.66 -7.71 8.41
C LEU A 106 5.55 -6.47 8.56
N LEU A 107 6.81 -6.56 8.10
CA LEU A 107 7.76 -5.44 8.14
C LEU A 107 7.31 -4.28 7.27
N PHE A 108 6.71 -4.54 6.10
CA PHE A 108 6.15 -3.49 5.26
C PHE A 108 5.01 -2.73 5.94
N LEU A 109 4.15 -3.39 6.71
CA LEU A 109 3.11 -2.70 7.47
C LEU A 109 3.72 -1.78 8.55
N ALA A 110 4.74 -2.25 9.28
CA ALA A 110 5.47 -1.41 10.24
C ALA A 110 6.14 -0.22 9.54
N LEU A 111 6.70 -0.43 8.35
CA LEU A 111 7.27 0.62 7.53
C LEU A 111 6.23 1.67 7.14
N PHE A 112 5.04 1.27 6.71
CA PHE A 112 4.00 2.21 6.30
C PHE A 112 3.55 3.09 7.47
N VAL A 113 3.38 2.52 8.67
CA VAL A 113 3.11 3.29 9.88
C VAL A 113 4.24 4.28 10.17
N ARG A 114 5.52 3.88 10.03
CA ARG A 114 6.67 4.77 10.23
C ARG A 114 6.67 5.94 9.24
N MET A 115 6.42 5.66 7.96
CA MET A 115 6.56 6.64 6.88
C MET A 115 5.40 7.64 6.80
N LEU A 116 4.21 7.28 7.24
CA LEU A 116 3.05 8.17 7.23
C LEU A 116 3.22 9.33 8.21
N LYS A 117 2.75 10.51 7.82
CA LYS A 117 2.47 11.63 8.74
C LYS A 117 1.29 11.27 9.64
N VAL A 118 1.16 11.91 10.79
CA VAL A 118 -0.08 11.88 11.56
C VAL A 118 -1.20 12.48 10.70
N GLY A 119 -2.34 11.79 10.61
CA GLY A 119 -3.44 12.09 9.69
C GLY A 119 -3.25 11.51 8.28
N GLY A 120 -2.09 10.94 7.95
CA GLY A 120 -1.84 10.27 6.68
C GLY A 120 -2.52 8.90 6.61
N ARG A 121 -2.95 8.49 5.42
CA ARG A 121 -3.70 7.25 5.16
C ARG A 121 -2.87 6.24 4.38
N CYS A 122 -3.11 4.98 4.65
CA CYS A 122 -2.58 3.85 3.88
C CYS A 122 -3.72 3.01 3.33
N ALA A 123 -3.60 2.61 2.07
CA ALA A 123 -4.33 1.49 1.51
C ALA A 123 -3.31 0.48 0.97
N CYS A 124 -3.24 -0.69 1.58
CA CYS A 124 -2.27 -1.70 1.20
C CYS A 124 -2.88 -3.10 1.11
N ILE A 125 -2.34 -3.87 0.18
CA ILE A 125 -2.73 -5.26 -0.01
C ILE A 125 -1.88 -6.12 0.93
N VAL A 126 -2.52 -7.05 1.62
CA VAL A 126 -1.87 -8.01 2.51
C VAL A 126 -2.39 -9.43 2.26
N PRO A 127 -1.56 -10.46 2.42
CA PRO A 127 -2.05 -11.84 2.40
C PRO A 127 -2.86 -12.13 3.67
N ASP A 128 -3.81 -13.06 3.59
CA ASP A 128 -4.67 -13.46 4.71
C ASP A 128 -3.89 -13.87 5.97
N GLY A 129 -2.67 -14.34 5.79
CA GLY A 129 -1.77 -14.64 6.90
C GLY A 129 -1.54 -13.46 7.84
N VAL A 130 -1.63 -12.23 7.36
CA VAL A 130 -1.52 -11.03 8.21
C VAL A 130 -2.74 -10.91 9.13
N LEU A 131 -3.94 -11.19 8.61
CA LEU A 131 -5.19 -11.08 9.35
C LEU A 131 -5.36 -12.22 10.37
N PHE A 132 -5.02 -13.46 9.99
CA PHE A 132 -5.35 -14.66 10.76
C PHE A 132 -4.15 -15.34 11.41
N GLY A 133 -2.93 -14.90 11.11
CA GLY A 133 -1.70 -15.49 11.68
C GLY A 133 -1.67 -15.40 13.21
N SER A 134 -1.22 -16.49 13.86
CA SER A 134 -1.25 -16.64 15.31
C SER A 134 0.05 -16.29 16.03
N SER A 135 1.16 -16.11 15.29
CA SER A 135 2.45 -15.78 15.91
C SER A 135 2.42 -14.41 16.58
N LYS A 136 3.33 -14.22 17.56
CA LYS A 136 3.45 -12.93 18.26
C LYS A 136 3.58 -11.76 17.31
N ALA A 137 4.43 -11.86 16.28
CA ALA A 137 4.65 -10.78 15.33
C ALA A 137 3.36 -10.39 14.55
N HIS A 138 2.52 -11.38 14.18
CA HIS A 138 1.22 -11.08 13.56
C HIS A 138 0.28 -10.34 14.52
N LYS A 139 0.28 -10.74 15.79
CA LYS A 139 -0.52 -10.08 16.83
C LYS A 139 -0.01 -8.66 17.10
N ASP A 140 1.31 -8.49 17.19
CA ASP A 140 1.93 -7.20 17.46
C ASP A 140 1.60 -6.18 16.34
N ILE A 141 1.71 -6.56 15.05
CA ILE A 141 1.38 -5.65 13.94
C ILE A 141 -0.12 -5.34 13.85
N ARG A 142 -1.00 -6.33 14.11
CA ARG A 142 -2.44 -6.06 14.18
C ARG A 142 -2.78 -5.12 15.33
N LYS A 143 -2.16 -5.34 16.51
CA LYS A 143 -2.30 -4.45 17.66
C LYS A 143 -1.88 -3.03 17.30
N GLU A 144 -0.72 -2.87 16.64
CA GLU A 144 -0.25 -1.57 16.19
C GLU A 144 -1.30 -0.85 15.33
N ILE A 145 -1.87 -1.53 14.33
CA ILE A 145 -2.82 -0.91 13.40
C ILE A 145 -4.18 -0.65 14.07
N VAL A 146 -4.67 -1.55 14.90
CA VAL A 146 -6.02 -1.45 15.50
C VAL A 146 -6.04 -0.57 16.74
N GLU A 147 -5.05 -0.70 17.63
CA GLU A 147 -5.05 -0.01 18.92
C GLU A 147 -4.30 1.32 18.90
N ASN A 148 -3.18 1.41 18.16
CA ASN A 148 -2.36 2.62 18.12
C ASN A 148 -2.67 3.53 16.94
N GLN A 149 -3.28 2.99 15.88
CA GLN A 149 -3.73 3.75 14.71
C GLN A 149 -5.26 3.66 14.60
N ARG A 150 -5.82 4.14 13.49
CA ARG A 150 -7.25 3.99 13.19
C ARG A 150 -7.41 3.08 11.98
N LEU A 151 -7.80 1.82 12.20
CA LEU A 151 -8.21 0.91 11.13
C LEU A 151 -9.62 1.32 10.65
N GLU A 152 -9.76 1.63 9.38
CA GLU A 152 -11.01 2.10 8.77
C GLU A 152 -11.74 0.99 8.02
N ALA A 153 -11.00 0.18 7.23
CA ALA A 153 -11.62 -0.87 6.44
C ALA A 153 -10.72 -2.09 6.24
N VAL A 154 -11.39 -3.22 6.04
CA VAL A 154 -10.82 -4.48 5.57
C VAL A 154 -11.66 -5.01 4.42
N ILE A 155 -11.12 -5.06 3.22
CA ILE A 155 -11.78 -5.61 2.04
C ILE A 155 -11.12 -6.96 1.73
N SER A 156 -11.81 -8.04 2.02
CA SER A 156 -11.35 -9.39 1.70
C SER A 156 -11.47 -9.65 0.21
N MET A 157 -10.45 -10.23 -0.39
CA MET A 157 -10.40 -10.58 -1.81
C MET A 157 -10.20 -12.09 -1.99
N PRO A 158 -10.93 -12.74 -2.90
CA PRO A 158 -10.84 -14.17 -3.09
C PRO A 158 -9.46 -14.59 -3.64
N SER A 159 -9.09 -15.86 -3.42
CA SER A 159 -7.91 -16.44 -4.06
C SER A 159 -8.03 -16.35 -5.58
N GLY A 160 -6.90 -16.09 -6.25
CA GLY A 160 -6.87 -15.97 -7.71
C GLY A 160 -6.91 -14.54 -8.25
N VAL A 161 -7.24 -13.52 -7.46
CA VAL A 161 -7.21 -12.11 -7.90
C VAL A 161 -5.83 -11.71 -8.43
N PHE A 162 -4.76 -12.24 -7.86
CA PHE A 162 -3.38 -11.93 -8.27
C PHE A 162 -2.72 -13.01 -9.15
N LYS A 163 -3.49 -13.93 -9.69
CA LYS A 163 -2.94 -14.89 -10.64
C LYS A 163 -2.48 -14.21 -11.95
N PRO A 164 -1.45 -14.70 -12.60
CA PRO A 164 -0.68 -15.92 -12.28
C PRO A 164 0.41 -15.73 -11.20
N TYR A 165 0.61 -14.53 -10.64
CA TYR A 165 1.70 -14.21 -9.73
C TYR A 165 1.51 -14.81 -8.34
N ALA A 166 0.29 -14.79 -7.82
CA ALA A 166 -0.04 -15.33 -6.51
C ALA A 166 -1.46 -15.91 -6.50
N GLY A 167 -1.61 -17.14 -5.98
CA GLY A 167 -2.90 -17.81 -5.85
C GLY A 167 -3.52 -17.72 -4.45
N VAL A 168 -2.94 -16.92 -3.53
CA VAL A 168 -3.40 -16.79 -2.15
C VAL A 168 -4.55 -15.79 -2.03
N SER A 169 -5.41 -15.99 -1.04
CA SER A 169 -6.39 -14.98 -0.64
C SER A 169 -5.68 -13.80 0.02
N THR A 170 -6.19 -12.62 -0.24
CA THR A 170 -5.59 -11.36 0.21
C THR A 170 -6.67 -10.41 0.72
N ALA A 171 -6.25 -9.32 1.34
CA ALA A 171 -7.17 -8.25 1.71
C ALA A 171 -6.53 -6.88 1.46
N ILE A 172 -7.37 -5.87 1.26
CA ILE A 172 -6.95 -4.48 1.32
C ILE A 172 -7.21 -3.98 2.74
N LEU A 173 -6.17 -3.46 3.38
CA LEU A 173 -6.28 -2.74 4.66
C LEU A 173 -6.27 -1.24 4.38
N ILE A 174 -7.24 -0.52 4.95
CA ILE A 174 -7.27 0.94 4.91
C ILE A 174 -7.18 1.44 6.35
N PHE A 175 -6.16 2.24 6.64
CA PHE A 175 -5.96 2.82 7.96
C PHE A 175 -5.37 4.23 7.90
N THR A 176 -5.63 5.01 8.94
CA THR A 176 -5.06 6.34 9.14
C THR A 176 -4.09 6.30 10.31
N LYS A 177 -2.90 6.88 10.15
CA LYS A 177 -1.95 7.07 11.24
C LYS A 177 -2.44 8.13 12.20
N THR A 178 -2.67 7.77 13.44
CA THR A 178 -3.08 8.68 14.52
C THR A 178 -2.03 8.75 15.63
N GLY A 179 -1.37 7.64 15.92
CA GLY A 179 -0.40 7.51 17.01
C GLY A 179 -1.02 7.43 18.41
N HIS A 180 -2.35 7.46 18.49
CA HIS A 180 -3.09 7.43 19.77
C HIS A 180 -4.39 6.59 19.68
N GLY A 181 -4.49 5.72 18.67
CA GLY A 181 -5.67 4.89 18.44
C GLY A 181 -6.80 5.64 17.72
N GLY A 182 -8.03 5.21 17.96
CA GLY A 182 -9.23 5.81 17.37
C GLY A 182 -10.01 4.86 16.46
N THR A 183 -9.71 3.56 16.52
CA THR A 183 -10.55 2.54 15.88
C THR A 183 -11.81 2.34 16.72
N ASP A 184 -12.90 2.91 16.27
CA ASP A 184 -14.25 2.72 16.88
C ASP A 184 -15.05 1.68 16.10
N LYS A 185 -15.08 1.84 14.77
CA LYS A 185 -15.75 0.94 13.84
C LYS A 185 -14.84 0.62 12.68
N VAL A 186 -14.92 -0.60 12.19
CA VAL A 186 -14.20 -1.06 10.99
C VAL A 186 -15.22 -1.52 9.97
N TRP A 187 -15.12 -1.00 8.76
CA TRP A 187 -15.93 -1.46 7.65
C TRP A 187 -15.33 -2.73 7.05
N PHE A 188 -16.13 -3.77 6.90
CA PHE A 188 -15.73 -5.04 6.30
C PHE A 188 -16.51 -5.29 5.03
N TYR A 189 -15.80 -5.70 3.98
CA TYR A 189 -16.40 -6.14 2.73
C TYR A 189 -15.77 -7.45 2.28
N ASP A 190 -16.60 -8.40 1.87
CA ASP A 190 -16.17 -9.70 1.35
C ASP A 190 -16.38 -9.74 -0.17
N MET A 191 -15.38 -9.24 -0.91
CA MET A 191 -15.38 -9.18 -2.36
C MET A 191 -15.39 -10.58 -2.97
N LYS A 192 -16.25 -10.83 -3.93
CA LYS A 192 -16.38 -12.10 -4.65
C LYS A 192 -15.77 -12.05 -6.04
N ALA A 193 -15.82 -10.88 -6.68
CA ALA A 193 -15.36 -10.70 -8.05
C ALA A 193 -14.77 -9.30 -8.28
N ASP A 194 -13.74 -9.24 -9.10
CA ASP A 194 -13.03 -8.01 -9.48
C ASP A 194 -13.15 -7.69 -10.98
N GLY A 195 -14.15 -8.24 -11.67
CA GLY A 195 -14.36 -8.08 -13.10
C GLY A 195 -13.48 -9.00 -13.96
N ARG A 196 -12.76 -9.93 -13.34
CA ARG A 196 -11.90 -10.89 -14.04
C ARG A 196 -12.07 -12.31 -13.49
N SER A 197 -11.86 -13.31 -14.36
CA SER A 197 -11.87 -14.72 -13.93
C SER A 197 -10.75 -14.99 -12.91
N LEU A 198 -11.01 -15.88 -11.95
CA LEU A 198 -10.05 -16.23 -10.90
C LEU A 198 -9.07 -17.36 -11.32
N ASP A 199 -8.98 -17.65 -12.61
CA ASP A 199 -7.98 -18.54 -13.19
C ASP A 199 -6.73 -17.78 -13.69
N ASP A 200 -5.76 -18.52 -14.23
CA ASP A 200 -4.48 -17.92 -14.66
C ASP A 200 -4.63 -16.99 -15.89
N LYS A 201 -5.74 -17.08 -16.63
CA LYS A 201 -5.99 -16.25 -17.82
C LYS A 201 -6.48 -14.86 -17.45
N ARG A 202 -7.13 -14.70 -16.30
CA ARG A 202 -7.67 -13.39 -15.84
C ARG A 202 -8.53 -12.71 -16.91
N SER A 203 -9.37 -13.50 -17.60
CA SER A 203 -10.27 -12.98 -18.65
C SER A 203 -11.35 -12.09 -18.04
N GLU A 204 -11.82 -11.11 -18.80
CA GLU A 204 -12.90 -10.23 -18.35
C GLU A 204 -14.20 -11.00 -18.13
N VAL A 205 -14.89 -10.70 -17.01
CA VAL A 205 -16.20 -11.25 -16.65
C VAL A 205 -17.10 -10.10 -16.20
N LYS A 206 -18.42 -10.37 -16.14
CA LYS A 206 -19.40 -9.32 -15.77
C LYS A 206 -19.45 -9.05 -14.27
N GLU A 207 -19.19 -10.07 -13.47
CA GLU A 207 -19.23 -10.00 -12.03
C GLU A 207 -18.09 -9.11 -11.52
N ASN A 208 -18.43 -7.99 -10.87
CA ASN A 208 -17.46 -6.99 -10.42
C ASN A 208 -18.03 -6.19 -9.24
N ASP A 209 -17.47 -6.40 -8.07
CA ASP A 209 -17.88 -5.75 -6.82
C ASP A 209 -17.19 -4.39 -6.60
N ILE A 210 -16.22 -4.00 -7.44
CA ILE A 210 -15.41 -2.78 -7.21
C ILE A 210 -16.29 -1.53 -7.13
N GLN A 211 -17.31 -1.42 -7.99
CA GLN A 211 -18.19 -0.26 -7.98
C GLN A 211 -19.05 -0.19 -6.71
N ASP A 212 -19.52 -1.35 -6.23
CA ASP A 212 -20.26 -1.44 -4.98
C ASP A 212 -19.39 -1.10 -3.77
N ILE A 213 -18.13 -1.57 -3.75
CA ILE A 213 -17.14 -1.20 -2.74
C ILE A 213 -16.93 0.31 -2.69
N ILE A 214 -16.74 0.95 -3.85
CA ILE A 214 -16.53 2.40 -3.95
C ILE A 214 -17.77 3.19 -3.49
N ALA A 215 -18.97 2.69 -3.80
CA ALA A 215 -20.21 3.36 -3.43
C ALA A 215 -20.59 3.18 -1.96
N SER A 216 -20.13 2.09 -1.32
CA SER A 216 -20.50 1.72 0.05
C SER A 216 -19.51 2.17 1.11
N PHE A 217 -18.26 2.48 0.74
CA PHE A 217 -17.18 2.96 1.62
C PHE A 217 -17.15 4.49 1.64
#